data_ed1fca12c4a5eaa9ef5a36ab3dca8d77
#
_entry.id   ed1fca12c4a5eaa9ef5a36ab3dca8d77
#
_cell.length_a   1.000
_cell.length_b   1.000
_cell.length_c   1.000
_cell.angle_alpha   90.00
_cell.angle_beta   90.00
_cell.angle_gamma   90.00
#
_symmetry.space_group_name_H-M   'P 1'
#
loop_
_entity.id
_entity.type
_entity.pdbx_description
1 polymer ?
#
loop_
_entity_poly.entity_id
_entity_poly.type
_entity_poly.pdbx_seq_one_letter_code
_entity_poly.pdbx_strand_id
1 'polypeptide(L)'
;MLDKPKLSERDIERTIREYLEWDGWRVFHFEQNFSERKRKVVGEPGMPDLLCIRYGRDGDHVVWLELKAPTGKPRKAQMLWCAAERQRGATAFIAGRDFPATIEGFQQWYRASGLMRRKV
;
A
#
# COMPACT_ATOMS: atom_id res chain seq x y z
N MET A 1 5.23 -31.20 13.61
CA MET A 1 5.37 -29.74 13.67
C MET A 1 4.30 -29.09 12.80
N LEU A 2 3.51 -28.24 13.39
CA LEU A 2 2.44 -27.58 12.66
C LEU A 2 3.00 -26.38 11.89
N ASP A 3 2.70 -26.30 10.60
CA ASP A 3 3.08 -25.16 9.80
C ASP A 3 2.29 -23.94 10.26
N LYS A 4 2.95 -22.78 10.30
CA LYS A 4 2.27 -21.54 10.57
C LYS A 4 1.28 -21.26 9.43
N PRO A 5 0.03 -20.89 9.72
CA PRO A 5 -0.89 -20.51 8.66
C PRO A 5 -0.33 -19.32 7.89
N LYS A 6 -0.50 -19.35 6.57
CA LYS A 6 -0.12 -18.21 5.72
C LYS A 6 -1.04 -17.05 6.01
N LEU A 7 -0.46 -15.87 6.19
CA LEU A 7 -1.24 -14.66 6.38
C LEU A 7 -1.97 -14.29 5.08
N SER A 8 -3.23 -13.93 5.20
CA SER A 8 -4.00 -13.42 4.08
C SER A 8 -3.55 -11.98 3.76
N GLU A 9 -3.90 -11.52 2.56
CA GLU A 9 -3.67 -10.11 2.18
C GLU A 9 -4.32 -9.16 3.19
N ARG A 10 -5.53 -9.51 3.69
CA ARG A 10 -6.25 -8.72 4.70
C ARG A 10 -5.47 -8.61 6.02
N ASP A 11 -4.85 -9.72 6.47
CA ASP A 11 -4.07 -9.72 7.70
C ASP A 11 -2.81 -8.88 7.56
N ILE A 12 -2.14 -8.99 6.41
CA ILE A 12 -0.96 -8.19 6.09
C ILE A 12 -1.33 -6.71 6.04
N GLU A 13 -2.42 -6.37 5.37
CA GLU A 13 -2.90 -5.00 5.27
C GLU A 13 -3.18 -4.41 6.65
N ARG A 14 -3.91 -5.13 7.50
CA ARG A 14 -4.25 -4.65 8.84
C ARG A 14 -2.98 -4.36 9.65
N THR A 15 -2.02 -5.26 9.63
CA THR A 15 -0.77 -5.10 10.38
C THR A 15 0.04 -3.91 9.86
N ILE A 16 0.14 -3.76 8.54
CA ILE A 16 0.86 -2.66 7.93
C ILE A 16 0.14 -1.32 8.19
N ARG A 17 -1.19 -1.30 8.12
CA ARG A 17 -1.97 -0.09 8.46
C ARG A 17 -1.69 0.36 9.89
N GLU A 18 -1.75 -0.56 10.86
CA GLU A 18 -1.47 -0.25 12.25
C GLU A 18 -0.06 0.30 12.43
N TYR A 19 0.90 -0.29 11.73
CA TYR A 19 2.29 0.17 11.74
C TYR A 19 2.43 1.59 11.20
N LEU A 20 1.78 1.89 10.07
CA LEU A 20 1.78 3.22 9.48
C LEU A 20 1.06 4.24 10.36
N GLU A 21 -0.10 3.88 10.91
CA GLU A 21 -0.85 4.74 11.83
C GLU A 21 -0.02 5.07 13.07
N TRP A 22 0.72 4.10 13.57
CA TRP A 22 1.65 4.33 14.68
C TRP A 22 2.72 5.37 14.32
N ASP A 23 3.18 5.40 13.07
CA ASP A 23 4.16 6.39 12.59
C ASP A 23 3.49 7.69 12.07
N GLY A 24 2.24 7.91 12.39
CA GLY A 24 1.55 9.17 12.14
C GLY A 24 0.81 9.28 10.81
N TRP A 25 0.69 8.19 10.07
CA TRP A 25 -0.05 8.21 8.81
C TRP A 25 -1.55 8.05 9.04
N ARG A 26 -2.35 8.72 8.23
CA ARG A 26 -3.76 8.39 8.04
C ARG A 26 -3.83 7.46 6.83
N VAL A 27 -4.51 6.33 6.98
CA VAL A 27 -4.59 5.32 5.93
C VAL A 27 -6.04 5.17 5.50
N PHE A 28 -6.29 5.41 4.24
CA PHE A 28 -7.61 5.26 3.62
C PHE A 28 -7.60 4.03 2.72
N HIS A 29 -8.62 3.19 2.86
CA HIS A 29 -8.79 2.01 2.04
C HIS A 29 -9.90 2.26 1.01
N PHE A 30 -9.59 2.05 -0.26
CA PHE A 30 -10.55 2.16 -1.35
C PHE A 30 -10.86 0.77 -1.90
N GLU A 31 -12.14 0.38 -1.87
CA GLU A 31 -12.56 -0.86 -2.49
C GLU A 31 -12.81 -0.62 -3.98
N GLN A 32 -12.12 -1.39 -4.82
CA GLN A 32 -12.25 -1.30 -6.27
C GLN A 32 -13.10 -2.45 -6.79
N ASN A 33 -14.24 -2.69 -6.16
CA ASN A 33 -15.12 -3.76 -6.54
C ASN A 33 -16.19 -3.25 -7.52
N PHE A 34 -16.55 -4.12 -8.48
CA PHE A 34 -17.68 -3.84 -9.34
C PHE A 34 -18.93 -3.67 -8.50
N SER A 35 -19.63 -2.55 -8.67
CA SER A 35 -20.90 -2.31 -8.01
C SER A 35 -22.04 -2.71 -8.94
N GLU A 36 -22.76 -3.78 -8.62
CA GLU A 36 -23.93 -4.20 -9.40
C GLU A 36 -24.99 -3.12 -9.44
N ARG A 37 -25.16 -2.39 -8.35
CA ARG A 37 -26.11 -1.31 -8.23
C ARG A 37 -25.81 -0.15 -9.20
N LYS A 38 -24.53 0.19 -9.34
CA LYS A 38 -24.08 1.28 -10.21
C LYS A 38 -23.57 0.79 -11.56
N ARG A 39 -23.41 -0.50 -11.73
CA ARG A 39 -22.86 -1.15 -12.92
C ARG A 39 -21.52 -0.55 -13.36
N LYS A 40 -20.68 -0.20 -12.38
CA LYS A 40 -19.34 0.33 -12.65
C LYS A 40 -18.40 -0.05 -11.55
N VAL A 41 -17.10 -0.07 -11.88
CA VAL A 41 -16.03 -0.25 -10.92
C VAL A 41 -15.79 1.10 -10.24
N VAL A 42 -15.67 1.09 -8.91
CA VAL A 42 -15.31 2.28 -8.14
C VAL A 42 -13.81 2.47 -8.24
N GLY A 43 -13.38 3.67 -8.66
CA GLY A 43 -11.98 4.01 -8.86
C GLY A 43 -11.50 3.73 -10.28
N GLU A 44 -10.23 3.94 -10.54
CA GLU A 44 -9.60 3.70 -11.83
C GLU A 44 -8.95 2.32 -11.87
N PRO A 45 -8.93 1.65 -13.03
CA PRO A 45 -8.24 0.37 -13.15
C PRO A 45 -6.76 0.50 -12.78
N GLY A 46 -6.29 -0.35 -11.87
CA GLY A 46 -4.90 -0.35 -11.41
C GLY A 46 -4.59 0.61 -10.28
N MET A 47 -5.55 1.43 -9.85
CA MET A 47 -5.37 2.31 -8.70
C MET A 47 -5.10 1.50 -7.44
N PRO A 48 -4.09 1.88 -6.61
CA PRO A 48 -3.84 1.18 -5.35
C PRO A 48 -5.03 1.26 -4.39
N ASP A 49 -5.14 0.27 -3.52
CA ASP A 49 -6.22 0.21 -2.53
C ASP A 49 -6.02 1.17 -1.38
N LEU A 50 -4.79 1.57 -1.08
CA LEU A 50 -4.49 2.41 0.07
C LEU A 50 -3.95 3.78 -0.35
N LEU A 51 -4.47 4.80 0.29
CA LEU A 51 -3.94 6.15 0.23
C LEU A 51 -3.50 6.54 1.64
N CYS A 52 -2.22 6.90 1.79
CA CYS A 52 -1.63 7.24 3.07
C CYS A 52 -1.25 8.71 3.09
N ILE A 53 -1.69 9.44 4.11
CA ILE A 53 -1.40 10.86 4.25
C ILE A 53 -0.80 11.11 5.62
N ARG A 54 0.32 11.81 5.67
CA ARG A 54 0.92 12.26 6.92
C ARG A 54 1.16 13.75 6.84
N TYR A 55 0.49 14.49 7.70
CA TYR A 55 0.58 15.95 7.74
C TYR A 55 1.89 16.39 8.41
N GLY A 56 2.47 17.48 7.93
CA GLY A 56 3.67 18.04 8.50
C GLY A 56 3.69 19.56 8.34
N ARG A 57 4.46 20.22 9.21
CA ARG A 57 4.59 21.69 9.16
C ARG A 57 5.23 22.18 7.87
N ASP A 58 6.17 21.38 7.33
CA ASP A 58 6.91 21.73 6.12
C ASP A 58 6.29 21.12 4.87
N GLY A 59 5.06 20.64 4.97
CA GLY A 59 4.33 20.02 3.87
C GLY A 59 3.83 18.63 4.24
N ASP A 60 2.88 18.17 3.47
CA ASP A 60 2.25 16.88 3.69
C ASP A 60 2.88 15.82 2.79
N HIS A 61 2.95 14.59 3.29
CA HIS A 61 3.35 13.43 2.52
C HIS A 61 2.11 12.66 2.10
N VAL A 62 2.02 12.34 0.82
CA VAL A 62 0.92 11.54 0.26
C VAL A 62 1.52 10.35 -0.47
N VAL A 63 1.13 9.15 -0.09
CA VAL A 63 1.69 7.92 -0.65
C VAL A 63 0.56 6.98 -1.05
N TRP A 64 0.57 6.55 -2.30
CA TRP A 64 -0.28 5.45 -2.77
C TRP A 64 0.43 4.14 -2.49
N LEU A 65 -0.31 3.18 -1.95
CA LEU A 65 0.29 1.91 -1.53
C LEU A 65 -0.60 0.74 -1.93
N GLU A 66 -0.03 -0.20 -2.68
CA GLU A 66 -0.70 -1.45 -3.04
C GLU A 66 -0.02 -2.61 -2.32
N LEU A 67 -0.78 -3.31 -1.48
CA LEU A 67 -0.30 -4.49 -0.77
C LEU A 67 -0.75 -5.75 -1.48
N LYS A 68 -0.01 -6.84 -1.28
CA LYS A 68 -0.29 -8.14 -1.89
C LYS A 68 -0.11 -9.23 -0.85
N ALA A 69 -0.82 -10.35 -1.02
CA ALA A 69 -0.49 -11.58 -0.32
C ALA A 69 0.89 -12.07 -0.79
N PRO A 70 1.62 -12.87 0.01
CA PRO A 70 2.98 -13.32 -0.37
C PRO A 70 3.05 -14.02 -1.72
N THR A 71 1.96 -14.67 -2.14
CA THR A 71 1.87 -15.34 -3.44
C THR A 71 1.31 -14.45 -4.54
N GLY A 72 0.84 -13.25 -4.19
CA GLY A 72 0.29 -12.31 -5.14
C GLY A 72 1.37 -11.59 -5.92
N LYS A 73 1.06 -11.25 -7.18
CA LYS A 73 1.99 -10.52 -8.05
C LYS A 73 1.35 -9.22 -8.51
N PRO A 74 2.16 -8.16 -8.72
CA PRO A 74 1.64 -6.92 -9.30
C PRO A 74 1.03 -7.20 -10.68
N ARG A 75 -0.15 -6.63 -10.92
CA ARG A 75 -0.78 -6.71 -12.24
C ARG A 75 -0.28 -5.58 -13.12
N LYS A 76 -0.30 -5.83 -14.43
CA LYS A 76 0.15 -4.84 -15.41
C LYS A 76 -0.56 -3.49 -15.24
N ALA A 77 -1.88 -3.50 -15.04
CA ALA A 77 -2.65 -2.28 -14.83
C ALA A 77 -2.17 -1.49 -13.60
N GLN A 78 -1.81 -2.19 -12.53
CA GLN A 78 -1.30 -1.55 -11.30
C GLN A 78 0.06 -0.89 -11.55
N MET A 79 0.95 -1.58 -12.26
CA MET A 79 2.27 -1.04 -12.59
C MET A 79 2.16 0.18 -13.51
N LEU A 80 1.27 0.15 -14.50
CA LEU A 80 1.06 1.26 -15.42
C LEU A 80 0.46 2.48 -14.71
N TRP A 81 -0.54 2.25 -13.85
CA TRP A 81 -1.15 3.33 -13.09
C TRP A 81 -0.12 4.04 -12.19
N CYS A 82 0.64 3.26 -11.44
CA CYS A 82 1.66 3.81 -10.56
C CYS A 82 2.77 4.54 -11.32
N ALA A 83 3.19 4.00 -12.46
CA ALA A 83 4.21 4.66 -13.29
C ALA A 83 3.71 6.01 -13.80
N ALA A 84 2.46 6.08 -14.26
CA ALA A 84 1.86 7.34 -14.72
C ALA A 84 1.78 8.37 -13.60
N GLU A 85 1.38 7.96 -12.41
CA GLU A 85 1.30 8.85 -11.26
C GLU A 85 2.68 9.34 -10.81
N ARG A 86 3.68 8.45 -10.82
CA ARG A 86 5.07 8.86 -10.52
C ARG A 86 5.58 9.91 -11.47
N GLN A 87 5.24 9.81 -12.76
CA GLN A 87 5.63 10.81 -13.75
C GLN A 87 4.99 12.18 -13.47
N ARG A 88 3.81 12.18 -12.84
CA ARG A 88 3.14 13.42 -12.41
C ARG A 88 3.70 13.96 -11.09
N GLY A 89 4.64 13.26 -10.47
CA GLY A 89 5.25 13.65 -9.20
C GLY A 89 4.67 12.98 -7.98
N ALA A 90 3.75 12.03 -8.14
CA ALA A 90 3.17 11.30 -7.01
C ALA A 90 4.12 10.22 -6.50
N THR A 91 3.92 9.85 -5.24
CA THR A 91 4.63 8.73 -4.62
C THR A 91 3.70 7.52 -4.59
N ALA A 92 4.11 6.43 -5.21
CA ALA A 92 3.31 5.21 -5.30
C ALA A 92 4.21 3.98 -5.25
N PHE A 93 3.83 3.00 -4.44
CA PHE A 93 4.60 1.77 -4.23
C PHE A 93 3.69 0.54 -4.32
N ILE A 94 4.24 -0.56 -4.81
CA ILE A 94 3.52 -1.83 -4.97
C ILE A 94 4.32 -2.96 -4.33
N ALA A 95 3.68 -3.74 -3.47
CA ALA A 95 4.26 -4.96 -2.91
C ALA A 95 4.60 -5.93 -4.04
N GLY A 96 5.74 -6.59 -3.93
CA GLY A 96 6.24 -7.51 -4.95
C GLY A 96 7.07 -6.82 -6.02
N ARG A 97 7.06 -5.49 -6.08
CA ARG A 97 7.93 -4.70 -6.97
C ARG A 97 8.87 -3.82 -6.16
N ASP A 98 8.34 -3.00 -5.26
CA ASP A 98 9.14 -2.02 -4.51
C ASP A 98 9.64 -2.58 -3.18
N PHE A 99 8.93 -3.55 -2.63
CA PHE A 99 9.29 -4.26 -1.42
C PHE A 99 8.69 -5.67 -1.45
N PRO A 100 9.26 -6.63 -0.69
CA PRO A 100 8.66 -7.97 -0.61
C PRO A 100 7.24 -7.93 -0.05
N ALA A 101 6.36 -8.78 -0.55
CA ALA A 101 4.95 -8.84 -0.13
C ALA A 101 4.79 -9.56 1.20
N THR A 102 5.54 -9.15 2.21
CA THR A 102 5.50 -9.68 3.58
C THR A 102 5.54 -8.51 4.56
N ILE A 103 5.09 -8.75 5.79
CA ILE A 103 5.14 -7.72 6.85
C ILE A 103 6.61 -7.32 7.11
N GLU A 104 7.48 -8.30 7.26
CA GLU A 104 8.91 -8.04 7.54
C GLU A 104 9.59 -7.30 6.39
N GLY A 105 9.30 -7.71 5.16
CA GLY A 105 9.86 -7.06 3.97
C GLY A 105 9.40 -5.62 3.85
N PHE A 106 8.13 -5.36 4.13
CA PHE A 106 7.61 -3.99 4.16
C PHE A 106 8.30 -3.15 5.23
N GLN A 107 8.42 -3.68 6.45
CA GLN A 107 9.02 -2.93 7.56
C GLN A 107 10.48 -2.60 7.31
N GLN A 108 11.27 -3.55 6.77
CA GLN A 108 12.67 -3.31 6.42
C GLN A 108 12.79 -2.23 5.35
N TRP A 109 11.99 -2.35 4.30
CA TRP A 109 11.97 -1.35 3.23
C TRP A 109 11.56 0.03 3.75
N TYR A 110 10.51 0.08 4.56
CA TYR A 110 9.98 1.33 5.11
C TYR A 110 11.04 2.06 5.95
N ARG A 111 11.76 1.34 6.81
CA ARG A 111 12.82 1.93 7.62
C ARG A 111 13.96 2.49 6.76
N ALA A 112 14.26 1.86 5.65
CA ALA A 112 15.32 2.29 4.74
C ALA A 112 14.89 3.38 3.78
N SER A 113 13.58 3.59 3.60
CA SER A 113 13.02 4.50 2.59
C SER A 113 13.16 5.98 2.94
N GLY A 114 13.38 6.29 4.20
CA GLY A 114 13.34 7.67 4.69
C GLY A 114 11.94 8.16 5.06
N LEU A 115 10.91 7.33 4.89
CA LEU A 115 9.53 7.70 5.22
C LEU A 115 9.25 7.61 6.72
N MET A 116 10.01 6.83 7.45
CA MET A 116 9.79 6.66 8.87
C MET A 116 10.11 7.93 9.64
N ARG A 117 9.16 8.40 10.44
CA ARG A 117 9.33 9.59 11.26
C ARG A 117 9.73 9.25 12.68
N ARG A 118 9.19 8.18 13.24
CA ARG A 118 9.54 7.77 14.60
C ARG A 118 10.94 7.18 14.64
N LYS A 119 11.68 7.58 15.66
CA LYS A 119 12.98 6.95 15.96
C LYS A 119 12.73 5.74 16.83
N VAL A 120 13.25 4.62 16.42
CA VAL A 120 13.14 3.36 17.16
C VAL A 120 14.49 2.98 17.69
#